data_7f38169968db6594872ac84130e1282c
#
_entry.id   7f38169968db6594872ac84130e1282c
#
_cell.length_a   1.000
_cell.length_b   1.000
_cell.length_c   1.000
_cell.angle_alpha   90.00
_cell.angle_beta   90.00
_cell.angle_gamma   90.00
#
_symmetry.space_group_name_H-M   'P 1'
#
loop_
_entity.id
_entity.type
_entity.pdbx_description
1 polymer ?
#
loop_
_entity_poly.entity_id
_entity_poly.type
_entity_poly.pdbx_seq_one_letter_code
_entity_poly.pdbx_strand_id
1 'polypeptide(L)'
;MKILVIIPCYNEAENIARVVKNLQAAAARQTLPGKVDYLVVNDCSTDESAAICASEGFSYISLPVNLGIGGGVQSGYLYAVERGYDVTVQMDGDGQHDPAYLASVVEPVARGEVDMCVGSRFITKEGFQTSAMRRAGIRLLSGLIRLLCGVRVLDVTSGFRATGRRLTEFFARNYAQDYPEPEAIISAVLNGFRVGEAPVVMAERMGGTSSISPLRSVYYMVKVSIALVVYRLTRPRRKGGRT
;
A
#
# COMPACT_ATOMS: atom_id res chain seq x y z
N MET A 1 18.57 -10.36 2.61
CA MET A 1 17.51 -9.54 1.99
C MET A 1 17.30 -8.28 2.81
N LYS A 2 17.05 -7.13 2.18
CA LYS A 2 16.72 -5.85 2.84
C LYS A 2 15.26 -5.50 2.56
N ILE A 3 14.49 -5.26 3.61
CA ILE A 3 13.07 -4.96 3.54
C ILE A 3 12.86 -3.54 4.06
N LEU A 4 12.15 -2.70 3.30
CA LEU A 4 11.77 -1.35 3.72
C LEU A 4 10.25 -1.28 3.92
N VAL A 5 9.81 -0.88 5.11
CA VAL A 5 8.42 -0.52 5.35
C VAL A 5 8.25 0.98 5.13
N ILE A 6 7.46 1.37 4.13
CA ILE A 6 7.13 2.75 3.76
C ILE A 6 5.85 3.12 4.51
N ILE A 7 5.91 4.17 5.32
CA ILE A 7 4.79 4.66 6.12
C ILE A 7 4.44 6.07 5.62
N PRO A 8 3.51 6.22 4.67
CA PRO A 8 3.01 7.53 4.29
C PRO A 8 2.30 8.18 5.48
N CYS A 9 2.60 9.45 5.74
CA CYS A 9 2.13 10.19 6.90
C CYS A 9 1.68 11.60 6.47
N TYR A 10 0.41 11.93 6.71
CA TYR A 10 -0.12 13.26 6.55
C TYR A 10 -1.12 13.56 7.66
N ASN A 11 -0.74 14.45 8.59
CA ASN A 11 -1.54 14.81 9.76
C ASN A 11 -1.93 13.59 10.61
N GLU A 12 -0.94 12.80 11.02
CA GLU A 12 -1.08 11.61 11.84
C GLU A 12 -0.37 11.73 13.20
N ALA A 13 -0.29 12.93 13.77
CA ALA A 13 0.39 13.19 15.04
C ALA A 13 -0.10 12.27 16.18
N GLU A 14 -1.41 11.95 16.22
CA GLU A 14 -2.00 11.07 17.23
C GLU A 14 -1.58 9.60 17.08
N ASN A 15 -1.15 9.18 15.88
CA ASN A 15 -0.96 7.77 15.53
C ASN A 15 0.49 7.40 15.27
N ILE A 16 1.28 8.28 14.64
CA ILE A 16 2.57 7.92 14.02
C ILE A 16 3.57 7.31 15.00
N ALA A 17 3.69 7.83 16.22
CA ALA A 17 4.60 7.29 17.23
C ALA A 17 4.26 5.84 17.60
N ARG A 18 2.97 5.55 17.78
CA ARG A 18 2.48 4.21 18.10
C ARG A 18 2.66 3.24 16.93
N VAL A 19 2.35 3.70 15.70
CA VAL A 19 2.50 2.89 14.48
C VAL A 19 3.95 2.44 14.30
N VAL A 20 4.91 3.35 14.44
CA VAL A 20 6.34 3.03 14.32
C VAL A 20 6.79 2.09 15.45
N LYS A 21 6.44 2.36 16.70
CA LYS A 21 6.81 1.51 17.83
C LYS A 21 6.21 0.10 17.72
N ASN A 22 4.96 -0.02 17.26
CA ASN A 22 4.32 -1.32 17.03
C ASN A 22 5.01 -2.09 15.90
N LEU A 23 5.37 -1.40 14.81
CA LEU A 23 6.13 -2.01 13.71
C LEU A 23 7.48 -2.54 14.18
N GLN A 24 8.25 -1.74 14.93
CA GLN A 24 9.55 -2.15 15.48
C GLN A 24 9.42 -3.37 16.38
N ALA A 25 8.42 -3.36 17.28
CA ALA A 25 8.16 -4.49 18.18
C ALA A 25 7.73 -5.76 17.42
N ALA A 26 6.89 -5.62 16.41
CA ALA A 26 6.44 -6.74 15.59
C ALA A 26 7.57 -7.31 14.73
N ALA A 27 8.38 -6.46 14.10
CA ALA A 27 9.53 -6.89 13.31
C ALA A 27 10.59 -7.64 14.14
N ALA A 28 10.77 -7.25 15.40
CA ALA A 28 11.70 -7.94 16.31
C ALA A 28 11.20 -9.33 16.75
N ARG A 29 9.88 -9.59 16.69
CA ARG A 29 9.27 -10.86 17.13
C ARG A 29 9.04 -11.86 16.00
N GLN A 30 8.99 -11.39 14.76
CA GLN A 30 8.70 -12.23 13.58
C GLN A 30 9.99 -12.78 12.98
N THR A 31 9.91 -14.01 12.47
CA THR A 31 10.96 -14.56 11.61
C THR A 31 10.72 -14.08 10.20
N LEU A 32 11.41 -13.04 9.79
CA LEU A 32 11.31 -12.45 8.45
C LEU A 32 12.52 -12.86 7.58
N PRO A 33 12.36 -12.91 6.24
CA PRO A 33 13.42 -13.38 5.34
C PRO A 33 14.59 -12.39 5.20
N GLY A 34 14.63 -11.32 6.00
CA GLY A 34 15.70 -10.33 5.97
C GLY A 34 15.55 -9.24 7.01
N LYS A 35 16.50 -8.29 6.98
CA LYS A 35 16.48 -7.12 7.87
C LYS A 35 15.37 -6.18 7.46
N VAL A 36 14.57 -5.74 8.42
CA VAL A 36 13.50 -4.77 8.26
C VAL A 36 13.97 -3.40 8.72
N ASP A 37 13.93 -2.47 7.81
CA ASP A 37 14.05 -1.04 8.07
C ASP A 37 12.69 -0.38 7.78
N TYR A 38 12.46 0.85 8.25
CA TYR A 38 11.26 1.62 7.94
C TYR A 38 11.62 3.05 7.57
N LEU A 39 10.70 3.69 6.83
CA LEU A 39 10.78 5.10 6.48
C LEU A 39 9.39 5.72 6.61
N VAL A 40 9.27 6.72 7.48
CA VAL A 40 8.09 7.59 7.50
C VAL A 40 8.27 8.65 6.40
N VAL A 41 7.30 8.73 5.50
CA VAL A 41 7.26 9.77 4.46
C VAL A 41 6.23 10.81 4.88
N ASN A 42 6.69 11.88 5.52
CA ASN A 42 5.86 13.00 5.91
C ASN A 42 5.52 13.86 4.69
N ASP A 43 4.28 13.79 4.25
CA ASP A 43 3.76 14.47 3.06
C ASP A 43 3.32 15.91 3.37
N CYS A 44 4.26 16.72 3.88
CA CYS A 44 4.03 18.12 4.24
C CYS A 44 2.90 18.28 5.26
N SER A 45 2.93 17.52 6.36
CA SER A 45 1.96 17.64 7.46
C SER A 45 1.96 19.05 8.04
N THR A 46 0.79 19.51 8.46
CA THR A 46 0.58 20.82 9.10
C THR A 46 0.39 20.72 10.61
N ASP A 47 0.37 19.49 11.14
CA ASP A 47 0.32 19.17 12.56
C ASP A 47 1.72 18.80 13.11
N GLU A 48 1.78 18.26 14.32
CA GLU A 48 3.02 17.88 15.00
C GLU A 48 3.67 16.57 14.46
N SER A 49 3.15 15.96 13.38
CA SER A 49 3.66 14.68 12.86
C SER A 49 5.16 14.69 12.60
N ALA A 50 5.69 15.75 11.96
CA ALA A 50 7.11 15.89 11.68
C ALA A 50 7.94 16.08 12.95
N ALA A 51 7.45 16.90 13.90
CA ALA A 51 8.11 17.16 15.17
C ALA A 51 8.20 15.88 16.02
N ILE A 52 7.14 15.07 16.04
CA ILE A 52 7.13 13.76 16.70
C ILE A 52 8.15 12.82 16.07
N CYS A 53 8.22 12.73 14.75
CA CYS A 53 9.23 11.90 14.08
C CYS A 53 10.67 12.31 14.46
N ALA A 54 10.92 13.61 14.50
CA ALA A 54 12.23 14.15 14.88
C ALA A 54 12.57 13.87 16.35
N SER A 55 11.64 14.14 17.27
CA SER A 55 11.86 13.97 18.72
C SER A 55 12.03 12.51 19.14
N GLU A 56 11.33 11.60 18.49
CA GLU A 56 11.44 10.13 18.73
C GLU A 56 12.64 9.51 18.00
N GLY A 57 13.37 10.26 17.19
CA GLY A 57 14.52 9.75 16.42
C GLY A 57 14.12 8.75 15.34
N PHE A 58 12.92 8.85 14.79
CA PHE A 58 12.45 7.95 13.73
C PHE A 58 13.16 8.23 12.40
N SER A 59 13.29 7.17 11.58
CA SER A 59 13.72 7.33 10.19
C SER A 59 12.60 7.97 9.39
N TYR A 60 12.78 9.21 8.94
CA TYR A 60 11.76 9.91 8.16
C TYR A 60 12.37 10.86 7.12
N ILE A 61 11.56 11.18 6.11
CA ILE A 61 11.79 12.29 5.18
C ILE A 61 10.56 13.20 5.20
N SER A 62 10.76 14.51 5.02
CA SER A 62 9.67 15.47 4.87
C SER A 62 9.67 16.01 3.43
N LEU A 63 8.52 15.92 2.79
CA LEU A 63 8.31 16.48 1.45
C LEU A 63 8.04 17.98 1.56
N PRO A 64 8.56 18.80 0.64
CA PRO A 64 8.39 20.25 0.70
C PRO A 64 6.98 20.73 0.34
N VAL A 65 6.19 19.87 -0.29
CA VAL A 65 4.78 20.10 -0.67
C VAL A 65 3.99 18.82 -0.49
N ASN A 66 2.68 18.96 -0.26
CA ASN A 66 1.79 17.80 -0.20
C ASN A 66 1.60 17.21 -1.61
N LEU A 67 2.04 15.97 -1.80
CA LEU A 67 1.93 15.22 -3.05
C LEU A 67 0.76 14.22 -3.04
N GLY A 68 0.05 14.12 -1.93
CA GLY A 68 -0.98 13.10 -1.70
C GLY A 68 -0.42 11.70 -1.48
N ILE A 69 -1.32 10.77 -1.17
CA ILE A 69 -0.94 9.39 -0.79
C ILE A 69 -0.08 8.71 -1.87
N GLY A 70 -0.41 8.91 -3.15
CA GLY A 70 0.36 8.35 -4.27
C GLY A 70 1.78 8.89 -4.32
N GLY A 71 1.96 10.21 -4.21
CA GLY A 71 3.27 10.86 -4.22
C GLY A 71 4.11 10.51 -2.99
N GLY A 72 3.49 10.44 -1.81
CA GLY A 72 4.14 9.99 -0.58
C GLY A 72 4.70 8.57 -0.69
N VAL A 73 3.88 7.63 -1.15
CA VAL A 73 4.29 6.23 -1.35
C VAL A 73 5.36 6.13 -2.45
N GLN A 74 5.20 6.86 -3.56
CA GLN A 74 6.20 6.89 -4.64
C GLN A 74 7.55 7.40 -4.16
N SER A 75 7.58 8.40 -3.29
CA SER A 75 8.82 8.90 -2.67
C SER A 75 9.52 7.81 -1.85
N GLY A 76 8.74 6.98 -1.14
CA GLY A 76 9.25 5.80 -0.47
C GLY A 76 9.84 4.75 -1.42
N TYR A 77 9.21 4.51 -2.58
CA TYR A 77 9.77 3.61 -3.61
C TYR A 77 11.06 4.19 -4.22
N LEU A 78 11.15 5.48 -4.47
CA LEU A 78 12.38 6.13 -4.93
C LEU A 78 13.52 5.95 -3.92
N TYR A 79 13.25 6.18 -2.64
CA TYR A 79 14.22 5.94 -1.57
C TYR A 79 14.66 4.47 -1.51
N ALA A 80 13.71 3.54 -1.66
CA ALA A 80 14.02 2.10 -1.64
C ALA A 80 14.95 1.68 -2.78
N VAL A 81 14.73 2.19 -3.98
CA VAL A 81 15.56 1.94 -5.16
C VAL A 81 16.97 2.48 -4.94
N GLU A 82 17.09 3.74 -4.49
CA GLU A 82 18.37 4.40 -4.23
C GLU A 82 19.21 3.63 -3.19
N ARG A 83 18.56 3.11 -2.14
CA ARG A 83 19.20 2.39 -1.05
C ARG A 83 19.33 0.87 -1.26
N GLY A 84 18.86 0.37 -2.41
CA GLY A 84 19.01 -1.02 -2.81
C GLY A 84 18.23 -2.02 -1.95
N TYR A 85 16.98 -1.70 -1.61
CA TYR A 85 16.08 -2.63 -0.94
C TYR A 85 15.56 -3.71 -1.89
N ASP A 86 15.37 -4.92 -1.37
CA ASP A 86 14.90 -6.07 -2.13
C ASP A 86 13.38 -6.17 -2.15
N VAL A 87 12.75 -5.82 -1.03
CA VAL A 87 11.30 -5.81 -0.83
C VAL A 87 10.90 -4.49 -0.19
N THR A 88 9.81 -3.91 -0.67
CA THR A 88 9.15 -2.77 -0.01
C THR A 88 7.78 -3.17 0.47
N VAL A 89 7.35 -2.62 1.59
CA VAL A 89 5.99 -2.80 2.14
C VAL A 89 5.39 -1.43 2.36
N GLN A 90 4.21 -1.16 1.80
CA GLN A 90 3.41 -0.01 2.20
C GLN A 90 2.63 -0.38 3.46
N MET A 91 2.63 0.49 4.46
CA MET A 91 1.83 0.37 5.69
C MET A 91 1.38 1.76 6.11
N ASP A 92 0.07 1.99 6.15
CA ASP A 92 -0.46 3.34 6.40
C ASP A 92 -0.22 3.81 7.85
N GLY A 93 -0.06 5.13 8.03
CA GLY A 93 0.26 5.76 9.31
C GLY A 93 -0.93 5.89 10.28
N ASP A 94 -2.15 5.47 9.88
CA ASP A 94 -3.38 5.58 10.67
C ASP A 94 -3.61 4.45 11.69
N GLY A 95 -2.73 3.45 11.70
CA GLY A 95 -2.76 2.31 12.62
C GLY A 95 -3.78 1.21 12.27
N GLN A 96 -4.42 1.25 11.11
CA GLN A 96 -5.34 0.18 10.68
C GLN A 96 -4.60 -1.12 10.29
N HIS A 97 -3.38 -1.00 9.80
CA HIS A 97 -2.56 -2.15 9.40
C HIS A 97 -1.82 -2.74 10.60
N ASP A 98 -2.13 -3.99 10.94
CA ASP A 98 -1.43 -4.70 12.01
C ASP A 98 -0.09 -5.25 11.51
N PRO A 99 1.05 -4.75 12.03
CA PRO A 99 2.36 -5.22 11.62
C PRO A 99 2.65 -6.69 11.99
N ALA A 100 1.81 -7.32 12.80
CA ALA A 100 1.88 -8.77 13.06
C ALA A 100 1.73 -9.61 11.78
N TYR A 101 1.09 -9.06 10.74
CA TYR A 101 0.93 -9.70 9.43
C TYR A 101 2.00 -9.35 8.41
N LEU A 102 3.10 -8.71 8.84
CA LEU A 102 4.19 -8.31 7.93
C LEU A 102 4.78 -9.53 7.20
N ALA A 103 5.02 -10.63 7.91
CA ALA A 103 5.51 -11.87 7.30
C ALA A 103 4.55 -12.41 6.22
N SER A 104 3.24 -12.34 6.47
CA SER A 104 2.22 -12.85 5.53
C SER A 104 2.27 -12.17 4.16
N VAL A 105 2.57 -10.87 4.09
CA VAL A 105 2.67 -10.15 2.82
C VAL A 105 4.08 -10.20 2.22
N VAL A 106 5.11 -10.30 3.04
CA VAL A 106 6.52 -10.31 2.60
C VAL A 106 6.94 -11.65 2.03
N GLU A 107 6.58 -12.76 2.69
CA GLU A 107 7.07 -14.09 2.32
C GLU A 107 6.74 -14.52 0.88
N PRO A 108 5.51 -14.32 0.36
CA PRO A 108 5.20 -14.70 -1.03
C PRO A 108 6.05 -13.94 -2.05
N VAL A 109 6.39 -12.68 -1.74
CA VAL A 109 7.28 -11.85 -2.59
C VAL A 109 8.72 -12.31 -2.45
N ALA A 110 9.19 -12.57 -1.23
CA ALA A 110 10.55 -13.02 -0.95
C ALA A 110 10.87 -14.39 -1.59
N ARG A 111 9.87 -15.28 -1.64
CA ARG A 111 9.98 -16.59 -2.33
C ARG A 111 9.84 -16.49 -3.84
N GLY A 112 9.55 -15.30 -4.39
CA GLY A 112 9.34 -15.11 -5.82
C GLY A 112 8.05 -15.77 -6.34
N GLU A 113 7.07 -16.04 -5.48
CA GLU A 113 5.77 -16.58 -5.89
C GLU A 113 4.94 -15.51 -6.61
N VAL A 114 5.01 -14.27 -6.12
CA VAL A 114 4.38 -13.08 -6.69
C VAL A 114 5.36 -11.91 -6.71
N ASP A 115 5.08 -10.91 -7.53
CA ASP A 115 5.84 -9.66 -7.59
C ASP A 115 5.20 -8.58 -6.69
N MET A 116 3.89 -8.71 -6.39
CA MET A 116 3.15 -7.94 -5.41
C MET A 116 2.22 -8.84 -4.60
N CYS A 117 2.24 -8.72 -3.28
CA CYS A 117 1.31 -9.37 -2.37
C CYS A 117 0.48 -8.31 -1.64
N VAL A 118 -0.84 -8.37 -1.77
CA VAL A 118 -1.81 -7.46 -1.12
C VAL A 118 -2.35 -8.13 0.14
N GLY A 119 -2.26 -7.47 1.28
CA GLY A 119 -2.92 -7.91 2.52
C GLY A 119 -4.43 -7.71 2.42
N SER A 120 -5.19 -8.79 2.45
CA SER A 120 -6.63 -8.79 2.19
C SER A 120 -7.44 -9.12 3.44
N ARG A 121 -8.36 -8.21 3.80
CA ARG A 121 -9.36 -8.38 4.88
C ARG A 121 -10.44 -9.39 4.55
N PHE A 122 -10.59 -9.72 3.28
CA PHE A 122 -11.75 -10.46 2.78
C PHE A 122 -11.49 -11.95 2.59
N ILE A 123 -10.29 -12.43 2.87
CA ILE A 123 -9.94 -13.85 2.82
C ILE A 123 -10.50 -14.56 4.05
N THR A 124 -10.07 -14.20 5.25
CA THR A 124 -10.56 -14.79 6.53
C THR A 124 -11.84 -14.12 7.02
N LYS A 125 -12.07 -12.86 6.63
CA LYS A 125 -13.20 -12.02 7.09
C LYS A 125 -13.21 -11.78 8.60
N GLU A 126 -12.03 -11.74 9.20
CA GLU A 126 -11.82 -11.43 10.61
C GLU A 126 -11.49 -9.95 10.79
N GLY A 127 -11.70 -9.43 11.99
CA GLY A 127 -11.45 -8.03 12.35
C GLY A 127 -12.37 -7.03 11.66
N PHE A 128 -11.88 -5.81 11.48
CA PHE A 128 -12.64 -4.71 10.91
C PHE A 128 -12.93 -4.89 9.42
N GLN A 129 -14.21 -4.98 9.06
CA GLN A 129 -14.65 -5.30 7.69
C GLN A 129 -15.15 -4.10 6.87
N THR A 130 -15.10 -2.91 7.39
CA THR A 130 -15.69 -1.69 6.77
C THR A 130 -17.21 -1.77 6.56
N SER A 131 -17.84 -0.69 6.09
CA SER A 131 -19.29 -0.63 5.88
C SER A 131 -19.76 -1.52 4.71
N ALA A 132 -21.03 -1.95 4.74
CA ALA A 132 -21.61 -2.78 3.68
C ALA A 132 -21.56 -2.10 2.30
N MET A 133 -21.79 -0.78 2.25
CA MET A 133 -21.73 0.01 1.02
C MET A 133 -20.29 0.07 0.46
N ARG A 134 -19.29 0.30 1.31
CA ARG A 134 -17.89 0.28 0.89
C ARG A 134 -17.46 -1.11 0.41
N ARG A 135 -17.91 -2.18 1.08
CA ARG A 135 -17.67 -3.55 0.60
C ARG A 135 -18.27 -3.82 -0.77
N ALA A 136 -19.49 -3.33 -1.05
CA ALA A 136 -20.11 -3.44 -2.37
C ALA A 136 -19.27 -2.74 -3.44
N GLY A 137 -18.80 -1.53 -3.17
CA GLY A 137 -17.88 -0.79 -4.05
C GLY A 137 -16.57 -1.53 -4.30
N ILE A 138 -15.94 -2.09 -3.26
CA ILE A 138 -14.70 -2.87 -3.40
C ILE A 138 -14.93 -4.11 -4.27
N ARG A 139 -16.07 -4.82 -4.09
CA ARG A 139 -16.44 -5.96 -4.94
C ARG A 139 -16.63 -5.56 -6.41
N LEU A 140 -17.25 -4.41 -6.66
CA LEU A 140 -17.39 -3.86 -8.02
C LEU A 140 -16.02 -3.62 -8.66
N LEU A 141 -15.10 -2.93 -7.96
CA LEU A 141 -13.75 -2.68 -8.45
C LEU A 141 -12.95 -3.98 -8.65
N SER A 142 -13.06 -4.93 -7.72
CA SER A 142 -12.46 -6.26 -7.86
C SER A 142 -12.97 -7.01 -9.09
N GLY A 143 -14.29 -6.97 -9.34
CA GLY A 143 -14.90 -7.51 -10.55
C GLY A 143 -14.42 -6.85 -11.83
N LEU A 144 -14.29 -5.52 -11.81
CA LEU A 144 -13.78 -4.73 -12.93
C LEU A 144 -12.31 -5.05 -13.23
N ILE A 145 -11.44 -5.10 -12.21
CA ILE A 145 -10.03 -5.48 -12.37
C ILE A 145 -9.92 -6.90 -12.93
N ARG A 146 -10.74 -7.84 -12.44
CA ARG A 146 -10.78 -9.19 -12.99
C ARG A 146 -11.16 -9.20 -14.45
N LEU A 147 -12.17 -8.43 -14.86
CA LEU A 147 -12.60 -8.30 -16.25
C LEU A 147 -11.51 -7.70 -17.15
N LEU A 148 -10.85 -6.64 -16.69
CA LEU A 148 -9.85 -5.89 -17.46
C LEU A 148 -8.49 -6.59 -17.56
N CYS A 149 -8.10 -7.33 -16.51
CA CYS A 149 -6.75 -7.88 -16.36
C CYS A 149 -6.69 -9.41 -16.22
N GLY A 150 -7.81 -10.07 -15.94
CA GLY A 150 -7.87 -11.52 -15.70
C GLY A 150 -7.34 -11.95 -14.32
N VAL A 151 -6.99 -11.02 -13.42
CA VAL A 151 -6.50 -11.32 -12.07
C VAL A 151 -7.63 -11.14 -11.06
N ARG A 152 -7.71 -12.05 -10.07
CA ARG A 152 -8.66 -11.94 -8.97
C ARG A 152 -7.93 -11.39 -7.74
N VAL A 153 -8.31 -10.19 -7.32
CA VAL A 153 -7.89 -9.56 -6.07
C VAL A 153 -9.16 -9.14 -5.33
N LEU A 154 -9.32 -9.57 -4.08
CA LEU A 154 -10.52 -9.32 -3.28
C LEU A 154 -10.49 -7.94 -2.64
N ASP A 155 -9.34 -7.54 -2.11
CA ASP A 155 -9.13 -6.25 -1.43
C ASP A 155 -8.30 -5.27 -2.26
N VAL A 156 -8.90 -4.79 -3.33
CA VAL A 156 -8.24 -3.87 -4.27
C VAL A 156 -7.94 -2.48 -3.69
N THR A 157 -8.45 -2.18 -2.50
CA THR A 157 -8.27 -0.89 -1.81
C THR A 157 -7.35 -0.98 -0.60
N SER A 158 -6.73 -2.14 -0.35
CA SER A 158 -5.78 -2.28 0.74
C SER A 158 -4.48 -1.57 0.42
N GLY A 159 -4.04 -0.66 1.32
CA GLY A 159 -2.72 -0.06 1.32
C GLY A 159 -1.64 -1.01 1.83
N PHE A 160 -2.00 -2.03 2.62
CA PHE A 160 -1.03 -2.99 3.15
C PHE A 160 -0.58 -3.98 2.07
N ARG A 161 0.56 -3.71 1.46
CA ARG A 161 1.07 -4.50 0.33
C ARG A 161 2.59 -4.57 0.29
N ALA A 162 3.12 -5.72 -0.11
CA ALA A 162 4.54 -5.90 -0.35
C ALA A 162 4.83 -5.95 -1.86
N THR A 163 5.96 -5.38 -2.29
CA THR A 163 6.43 -5.43 -3.68
C THR A 163 7.91 -5.83 -3.74
N GLY A 164 8.26 -6.67 -4.71
CA GLY A 164 9.63 -7.06 -4.97
C GLY A 164 10.41 -5.97 -5.72
N ARG A 165 11.75 -6.05 -5.73
CA ARG A 165 12.67 -5.06 -6.29
C ARG A 165 12.26 -4.57 -7.70
N ARG A 166 12.01 -5.47 -8.64
CA ARG A 166 11.65 -5.11 -10.02
C ARG A 166 10.38 -4.27 -10.11
N LEU A 167 9.37 -4.61 -9.32
CA LEU A 167 8.13 -3.87 -9.28
C LEU A 167 8.30 -2.54 -8.51
N THR A 168 9.11 -2.51 -7.46
CA THR A 168 9.50 -1.28 -6.75
C THR A 168 10.20 -0.29 -7.71
N GLU A 169 11.15 -0.75 -8.54
CA GLU A 169 11.81 0.06 -9.57
C GLU A 169 10.82 0.59 -10.63
N PHE A 170 9.83 -0.21 -10.99
CA PHE A 170 8.77 0.20 -11.89
C PHE A 170 7.87 1.27 -11.25
N PHE A 171 7.43 1.07 -9.99
CA PHE A 171 6.59 2.01 -9.27
C PHE A 171 7.32 3.31 -8.90
N ALA A 172 8.59 3.28 -8.65
CA ALA A 172 9.40 4.48 -8.45
C ALA A 172 9.26 5.48 -9.62
N ARG A 173 8.98 4.99 -10.84
CA ARG A 173 8.83 5.81 -12.06
C ARG A 173 7.40 5.96 -12.54
N ASN A 174 6.51 5.05 -12.17
CA ASN A 174 5.17 4.87 -12.78
C ASN A 174 4.13 4.54 -11.72
N TYR A 175 4.03 5.34 -10.66
CA TYR A 175 3.03 5.12 -9.62
C TYR A 175 1.85 6.07 -9.81
N ALA A 176 0.64 5.58 -9.55
CA ALA A 176 -0.58 6.38 -9.64
C ALA A 176 -0.66 7.39 -8.49
N GLN A 177 -1.12 8.60 -8.78
CA GLN A 177 -1.18 9.67 -7.79
C GLN A 177 -2.56 9.72 -7.09
N ASP A 178 -3.64 9.58 -7.87
CA ASP A 178 -5.01 9.80 -7.38
C ASP A 178 -5.63 8.56 -6.70
N TYR A 179 -5.44 7.37 -7.28
CA TYR A 179 -6.05 6.11 -6.82
C TYR A 179 -5.01 4.99 -6.79
N PRO A 180 -3.97 5.16 -5.96
CA PRO A 180 -2.78 4.31 -6.08
C PRO A 180 -3.06 2.84 -5.85
N GLU A 181 -4.00 2.46 -4.98
CA GLU A 181 -4.22 1.06 -4.63
C GLU A 181 -4.78 0.24 -5.82
N PRO A 182 -5.94 0.56 -6.41
CA PRO A 182 -6.48 -0.20 -7.54
C PRO A 182 -5.66 0.00 -8.82
N GLU A 183 -5.12 1.18 -9.05
CA GLU A 183 -4.31 1.46 -10.24
C GLU A 183 -2.96 0.74 -10.20
N ALA A 184 -2.32 0.58 -9.04
CA ALA A 184 -1.10 -0.22 -8.91
C ALA A 184 -1.33 -1.68 -9.31
N ILE A 185 -2.48 -2.26 -8.95
CA ILE A 185 -2.82 -3.64 -9.32
C ILE A 185 -2.91 -3.78 -10.84
N ILE A 186 -3.72 -2.93 -11.50
CA ILE A 186 -3.87 -3.00 -12.96
C ILE A 186 -2.54 -2.70 -13.67
N SER A 187 -1.80 -1.70 -13.17
CA SER A 187 -0.50 -1.33 -13.70
C SER A 187 0.51 -2.48 -13.62
N ALA A 188 0.61 -3.15 -12.47
CA ALA A 188 1.47 -4.30 -12.29
C ALA A 188 1.11 -5.42 -13.28
N VAL A 189 -0.17 -5.82 -13.34
CA VAL A 189 -0.62 -6.95 -14.18
C VAL A 189 -0.43 -6.66 -15.67
N LEU A 190 -0.75 -5.45 -16.14
CA LEU A 190 -0.57 -5.09 -17.55
C LEU A 190 0.90 -5.02 -17.98
N ASN A 191 1.81 -4.78 -17.03
CA ASN A 191 3.25 -4.81 -17.28
C ASN A 191 3.90 -6.20 -17.01
N GLY A 192 3.09 -7.24 -16.80
CA GLY A 192 3.55 -8.63 -16.73
C GLY A 192 3.99 -9.08 -15.33
N PHE A 193 3.74 -8.28 -14.29
CA PHE A 193 3.99 -8.67 -12.91
C PHE A 193 2.86 -9.53 -12.35
N ARG A 194 3.22 -10.45 -11.45
CA ARG A 194 2.27 -11.34 -10.77
C ARG A 194 1.78 -10.68 -9.49
N VAL A 195 0.47 -10.68 -9.30
CA VAL A 195 -0.19 -10.12 -8.12
C VAL A 195 -0.92 -11.22 -7.37
N GLY A 196 -0.71 -11.32 -6.07
CA GLY A 196 -1.41 -12.23 -5.17
C GLY A 196 -1.94 -11.52 -3.93
N GLU A 197 -2.64 -12.27 -3.08
CA GLU A 197 -3.16 -11.79 -1.81
C GLU A 197 -2.75 -12.72 -0.67
N ALA A 198 -2.56 -12.13 0.51
CA ALA A 198 -2.40 -12.85 1.77
C ALA A 198 -3.47 -12.41 2.78
N PRO A 199 -3.94 -13.32 3.65
CA PRO A 199 -4.90 -12.96 4.68
C PRO A 199 -4.26 -12.04 5.72
N VAL A 200 -4.97 -10.96 6.06
CA VAL A 200 -4.60 -10.07 7.16
C VAL A 200 -5.83 -9.64 7.94
N VAL A 201 -5.64 -9.37 9.23
CA VAL A 201 -6.66 -8.74 10.06
C VAL A 201 -6.33 -7.26 10.15
N MET A 202 -7.31 -6.40 9.94
CA MET A 202 -7.16 -4.96 10.09
C MET A 202 -7.91 -4.48 11.33
N ALA A 203 -7.33 -3.50 12.02
CA ALA A 203 -7.96 -2.82 13.14
C ALA A 203 -8.90 -1.71 12.66
N GLU A 204 -9.80 -1.26 13.53
CA GLU A 204 -10.46 0.02 13.32
C GLU A 204 -9.44 1.16 13.42
N ARG A 205 -9.68 2.22 12.66
CA ARG A 205 -8.89 3.45 12.78
C ARG A 205 -9.00 3.99 14.19
N MET A 206 -7.87 4.19 14.85
CA MET A 206 -7.86 4.51 16.29
C MET A 206 -7.97 6.02 16.59
N GLY A 207 -8.04 6.89 15.56
CA GLY A 207 -8.20 8.34 15.68
C GLY A 207 -8.39 9.01 14.33
N GLY A 208 -8.78 10.29 14.36
CA GLY A 208 -9.05 11.06 13.16
C GLY A 208 -10.42 10.80 12.52
N THR A 209 -10.93 11.77 11.78
CA THR A 209 -12.19 11.64 11.04
C THR A 209 -11.97 11.05 9.65
N SER A 210 -12.77 10.05 9.27
CA SER A 210 -12.78 9.56 7.90
C SER A 210 -13.16 10.70 6.94
N SER A 211 -12.28 11.06 6.03
CA SER A 211 -12.48 12.11 5.04
C SER A 211 -13.56 11.78 4.00
N ILE A 212 -14.17 10.58 4.07
CA ILE A 212 -15.02 10.04 3.01
C ILE A 212 -16.47 9.95 3.47
N SER A 213 -17.33 10.89 3.03
CA SER A 213 -18.78 10.78 3.15
C SER A 213 -19.35 9.73 2.18
N PRO A 214 -20.59 9.21 2.40
CA PRO A 214 -21.21 8.22 1.53
C PRO A 214 -21.29 8.67 0.05
N LEU A 215 -21.63 9.92 -0.23
CA LEU A 215 -21.66 10.49 -1.58
C LEU A 215 -20.27 10.56 -2.22
N ARG A 216 -19.26 10.94 -1.43
CA ARG A 216 -17.86 10.94 -1.89
C ARG A 216 -17.37 9.53 -2.20
N SER A 217 -17.85 8.51 -1.47
CA SER A 217 -17.53 7.10 -1.76
C SER A 217 -18.07 6.65 -3.13
N VAL A 218 -19.31 7.02 -3.48
CA VAL A 218 -19.89 6.70 -4.81
C VAL A 218 -19.11 7.42 -5.91
N TYR A 219 -18.87 8.72 -5.75
CA TYR A 219 -18.06 9.49 -6.69
C TYR A 219 -16.66 8.88 -6.89
N TYR A 220 -16.01 8.49 -5.79
CA TYR A 220 -14.72 7.80 -5.81
C TYR A 220 -14.81 6.51 -6.66
N MET A 221 -15.82 5.65 -6.42
CA MET A 221 -15.97 4.40 -7.15
C MET A 221 -16.15 4.60 -8.64
N VAL A 222 -16.94 5.60 -9.05
CA VAL A 222 -17.13 5.93 -10.47
C VAL A 222 -15.83 6.44 -11.10
N LYS A 223 -15.14 7.37 -10.43
CA LYS A 223 -13.88 7.94 -10.91
C LYS A 223 -12.80 6.88 -11.08
N VAL A 224 -12.62 6.03 -10.07
CA VAL A 224 -11.66 4.90 -10.12
C VAL A 224 -12.02 3.93 -11.25
N SER A 225 -13.32 3.60 -11.42
CA SER A 225 -13.75 2.69 -12.49
C SER A 225 -13.41 3.25 -13.88
N ILE A 226 -13.66 4.55 -14.10
CA ILE A 226 -13.28 5.22 -15.36
C ILE A 226 -11.77 5.22 -15.54
N ALA A 227 -11.00 5.55 -14.50
CA ALA A 227 -9.55 5.56 -14.56
C ALA A 227 -8.98 4.18 -14.94
N LEU A 228 -9.48 3.10 -14.34
CA LEU A 228 -9.07 1.73 -14.66
C LEU A 228 -9.38 1.35 -16.11
N VAL A 229 -10.56 1.72 -16.63
CA VAL A 229 -10.94 1.47 -18.04
C VAL A 229 -10.02 2.26 -18.99
N VAL A 230 -9.84 3.54 -18.73
CA VAL A 230 -8.94 4.40 -19.54
C VAL A 230 -7.52 3.85 -19.49
N TYR A 231 -7.02 3.49 -18.33
CA TYR A 231 -5.68 2.89 -18.17
C TYR A 231 -5.53 1.63 -19.02
N ARG A 232 -6.56 0.76 -19.02
CA ARG A 232 -6.56 -0.47 -19.82
C ARG A 232 -6.58 -0.21 -21.33
N LEU A 233 -7.34 0.79 -21.77
CA LEU A 233 -7.47 1.15 -23.20
C LEU A 233 -6.19 1.82 -23.74
N THR A 234 -5.54 2.64 -22.92
CA THR A 234 -4.34 3.38 -23.33
C THR A 234 -3.04 2.56 -23.21
N ARG A 235 -3.05 1.50 -22.41
CA ARG A 235 -1.88 0.63 -22.19
C ARG A 235 -2.23 -0.84 -22.43
N PRO A 236 -2.12 -1.32 -23.67
CA PRO A 236 -2.37 -2.74 -23.97
C PRO A 236 -1.37 -3.61 -23.21
N ARG A 237 -1.82 -4.80 -22.78
CA ARG A 237 -1.02 -5.76 -22.01
C ARG A 237 0.28 -6.08 -22.78
N ARG A 238 1.43 -5.80 -22.19
CA ARG A 238 2.70 -6.30 -22.71
C ARG A 238 2.71 -7.82 -22.50
N LYS A 239 2.83 -8.59 -23.57
CA LYS A 239 3.11 -10.02 -23.48
C LYS A 239 4.46 -10.13 -22.77
N GLY A 240 4.46 -10.70 -21.57
CA GLY A 240 5.67 -10.87 -20.77
C GLY A 240 6.72 -11.63 -21.57
N GLY A 241 7.79 -10.95 -21.94
CA GLY A 241 9.02 -11.62 -22.35
C GLY A 241 9.58 -12.30 -21.10
N ARG A 242 9.50 -13.61 -21.02
CA ARG A 242 10.38 -14.39 -20.15
C ARG A 242 11.79 -14.19 -20.70
N THR A 243 12.61 -13.42 -20.00
CA THR A 243 14.08 -13.49 -20.09
C THR A 243 14.59 -13.88 -18.73
#